data_abaf212b47a83f1c2a346b4ae226317d
#
_entry.id   abaf212b47a83f1c2a346b4ae226317d
#
_cell.length_a   1.000
_cell.length_b   1.000
_cell.length_c   1.000
_cell.angle_alpha   90.00
_cell.angle_beta   90.00
_cell.angle_gamma   90.00
#
_symmetry.space_group_name_H-M   'P 1'
#
loop_
_entity.id
_entity.type
_entity.pdbx_description
1 polymer ?
#
loop_
_entity_poly.entity_id
_entity_poly.type
_entity_poly.pdbx_seq_one_letter_code
_entity_poly.pdbx_strand_id
1 'polypeptide(L)'
;METNFRTLGRSGIDVSALGFGCWAIGGEWTDPDGQPLGWGRVDDEESVRAVRRALDLGVTFFDTADTYGAGHSERVLGRALGKRRADVVVATKWGNVFDEETRTLTGGDDSPAYARRALTASLRRLDTDWVDLYQLHLSEADPERAAELRDVCEEFVREGLVRAYAWSTDDPARAAVFAEGAHCTAVQHRLNVLQDAPEMLALCAEADLASINRSPLAMGLLTGKRAAGEALEAGDIRSAPPAWLPGFSAEGADAEWLKRVDALREVLTSGRTLAQGALAWIWARSPHTVPIPGFRTVAQAEENAGALAQGPLSGEQLAEVDGILGR
;
A
#
# COMPACT_ATOMS: atom_id res chain seq x y z
N MET A 1 17.29 -18.61 1.33
CA MET A 1 15.93 -18.77 1.89
C MET A 1 15.53 -17.63 2.85
N GLU A 2 16.44 -16.74 3.25
CA GLU A 2 16.15 -15.60 4.15
C GLU A 2 15.51 -14.37 3.48
N THR A 3 15.42 -14.34 2.16
CA THR A 3 14.97 -13.15 1.40
C THR A 3 13.45 -12.97 1.33
N ASN A 4 12.66 -13.98 1.69
CA ASN A 4 11.21 -13.98 1.49
C ASN A 4 10.41 -13.41 2.68
N PHE A 5 11.07 -13.07 3.78
CA PHE A 5 10.45 -12.49 4.96
C PHE A 5 11.11 -11.18 5.35
N ARG A 6 10.35 -10.34 6.03
CA ARG A 6 10.78 -9.08 6.65
C ARG A 6 10.15 -8.99 8.03
N THR A 7 10.85 -8.39 8.97
CA THR A 7 10.24 -7.94 10.23
C THR A 7 9.72 -6.52 10.04
N LEU A 8 8.52 -6.23 10.51
CA LEU A 8 7.98 -4.87 10.49
C LEU A 8 8.75 -3.99 11.49
N GLY A 9 9.92 -3.52 11.09
CA GLY A 9 10.83 -2.75 11.92
C GLY A 9 11.08 -3.42 13.26
N ARG A 10 11.08 -2.64 14.32
CA ARG A 10 11.33 -3.08 15.72
C ARG A 10 10.17 -3.85 16.37
N SER A 11 9.11 -4.21 15.62
CA SER A 11 7.92 -4.86 16.18
C SER A 11 8.10 -6.33 16.58
N GLY A 12 9.05 -7.04 15.99
CA GLY A 12 9.12 -8.50 16.05
C GLY A 12 7.98 -9.21 15.27
N ILE A 13 7.19 -8.49 14.46
CA ILE A 13 6.14 -9.03 13.62
C ILE A 13 6.73 -9.37 12.26
N ASP A 14 6.80 -10.66 11.92
CA ASP A 14 7.31 -11.11 10.63
C ASP A 14 6.21 -11.12 9.57
N VAL A 15 6.55 -10.66 8.38
CA VAL A 15 5.69 -10.62 7.19
C VAL A 15 6.42 -11.19 5.99
N SER A 16 5.70 -11.65 4.98
CA SER A 16 6.29 -11.91 3.68
C SER A 16 6.94 -10.62 3.13
N ALA A 17 8.06 -10.74 2.43
CA ALA A 17 8.77 -9.59 1.85
C ALA A 17 7.94 -8.81 0.80
N LEU A 18 6.80 -9.38 0.40
CA LEU A 18 5.75 -8.79 -0.42
C LEU A 18 4.44 -8.81 0.38
N GLY A 19 3.80 -7.66 0.53
CA GLY A 19 2.41 -7.57 0.97
C GLY A 19 1.47 -7.37 -0.22
N PHE A 20 0.17 -7.33 0.05
CA PHE A 20 -0.84 -7.02 -0.96
C PHE A 20 -1.68 -5.82 -0.56
N GLY A 21 -1.76 -4.81 -1.45
CA GLY A 21 -2.58 -3.62 -1.29
C GLY A 21 -4.01 -3.89 -1.74
N CYS A 22 -4.96 -3.74 -0.82
CA CYS A 22 -6.37 -4.06 -1.01
C CYS A 22 -7.21 -2.86 -1.51
N TRP A 23 -6.60 -1.77 -1.94
CA TRP A 23 -7.37 -0.63 -2.45
C TRP A 23 -8.24 -1.00 -3.64
N ALA A 24 -7.69 -1.73 -4.60
CA ALA A 24 -8.40 -2.06 -5.83
C ALA A 24 -9.61 -3.01 -5.63
N ILE A 25 -9.61 -3.83 -4.57
CA ILE A 25 -10.75 -4.69 -4.24
C ILE A 25 -11.88 -3.96 -3.48
N GLY A 26 -11.68 -2.70 -3.12
CA GLY A 26 -12.70 -1.85 -2.52
C GLY A 26 -13.81 -1.43 -3.50
N GLY A 27 -13.53 -1.48 -4.80
CA GLY A 27 -14.51 -1.12 -5.83
C GLY A 27 -14.72 0.39 -5.98
N GLU A 28 -15.91 0.77 -6.42
CA GLU A 28 -16.28 2.15 -6.72
C GLU A 28 -16.58 2.94 -5.44
N TRP A 29 -16.05 4.14 -5.36
CA TRP A 29 -16.38 5.18 -4.39
C TRP A 29 -15.88 6.52 -4.92
N THR A 30 -16.41 7.64 -4.39
CA THR A 30 -16.17 8.98 -4.95
C THR A 30 -15.78 9.98 -3.88
N ASP A 31 -15.27 11.12 -4.32
CA ASP A 31 -15.23 12.34 -3.52
C ASP A 31 -16.58 13.06 -3.50
N PRO A 32 -16.74 14.20 -2.77
CA PRO A 32 -17.98 14.96 -2.72
C PRO A 32 -18.43 15.54 -4.08
N ASP A 33 -17.50 15.72 -5.01
CA ASP A 33 -17.75 16.23 -6.36
C ASP A 33 -18.09 15.12 -7.36
N GLY A 34 -18.16 13.87 -6.89
CA GLY A 34 -18.44 12.69 -7.69
C GLY A 34 -17.24 12.15 -8.49
N GLN A 35 -16.03 12.67 -8.23
CA GLN A 35 -14.82 12.14 -8.88
C GLN A 35 -14.48 10.76 -8.32
N PRO A 36 -14.07 9.81 -9.19
CA PRO A 36 -13.75 8.47 -8.75
C PRO A 36 -12.50 8.45 -7.86
N LEU A 37 -12.57 7.73 -6.74
CA LEU A 37 -11.46 7.46 -5.84
C LEU A 37 -11.13 5.96 -5.78
N GLY A 38 -11.87 5.12 -6.51
CA GLY A 38 -11.69 3.68 -6.62
C GLY A 38 -11.06 3.25 -7.93
N TRP A 39 -11.14 1.96 -8.20
CA TRP A 39 -10.59 1.32 -9.39
C TRP A 39 -11.68 0.79 -10.33
N GLY A 40 -12.88 1.40 -10.27
CA GLY A 40 -14.05 0.93 -11.00
C GLY A 40 -14.69 -0.31 -10.37
N ARG A 41 -15.52 -1.00 -11.16
CA ARG A 41 -16.23 -2.19 -10.69
C ARG A 41 -15.29 -3.34 -10.37
N VAL A 42 -15.61 -4.09 -9.32
CA VAL A 42 -14.88 -5.29 -8.89
C VAL A 42 -15.84 -6.46 -8.72
N ASP A 43 -15.32 -7.64 -8.95
CA ASP A 43 -15.98 -8.91 -8.63
C ASP A 43 -15.44 -9.39 -7.26
N ASP A 44 -16.30 -9.35 -6.24
CA ASP A 44 -15.94 -9.74 -4.88
C ASP A 44 -15.54 -11.22 -4.77
N GLU A 45 -16.17 -12.10 -5.55
CA GLU A 45 -15.80 -13.51 -5.55
C GLU A 45 -14.42 -13.72 -6.17
N GLU A 46 -14.08 -13.00 -7.23
CA GLU A 46 -12.72 -13.00 -7.78
C GLU A 46 -11.72 -12.42 -6.79
N SER A 47 -12.07 -11.31 -6.12
CA SER A 47 -11.22 -10.69 -5.11
C SER A 47 -10.94 -11.64 -3.94
N VAL A 48 -11.96 -12.35 -3.46
CA VAL A 48 -11.82 -13.38 -2.41
C VAL A 48 -10.92 -14.52 -2.86
N ARG A 49 -11.10 -15.02 -4.10
CA ARG A 49 -10.22 -16.06 -4.67
C ARG A 49 -8.77 -15.57 -4.76
N ALA A 50 -8.57 -14.31 -5.19
CA ALA A 50 -7.24 -13.72 -5.32
C ALA A 50 -6.53 -13.56 -3.96
N VAL A 51 -7.22 -13.11 -2.91
CA VAL A 51 -6.67 -13.07 -1.53
C VAL A 51 -6.28 -14.47 -1.06
N ARG A 52 -7.17 -15.45 -1.22
CA ARG A 52 -6.89 -16.85 -0.81
C ARG A 52 -5.71 -17.43 -1.60
N ARG A 53 -5.64 -17.14 -2.89
CA ARG A 53 -4.51 -17.58 -3.72
C ARG A 53 -3.20 -16.94 -3.28
N ALA A 54 -3.21 -15.66 -2.91
CA ALA A 54 -2.03 -14.99 -2.36
C ALA A 54 -1.53 -15.68 -1.08
N LEU A 55 -2.46 -16.04 -0.16
CA LEU A 55 -2.14 -16.82 1.03
C LEU A 55 -1.49 -18.16 0.70
N ASP A 56 -2.03 -18.88 -0.28
CA ASP A 56 -1.49 -20.18 -0.71
C ASP A 56 -0.10 -20.07 -1.36
N LEU A 57 0.24 -18.88 -1.87
CA LEU A 57 1.55 -18.54 -2.42
C LEU A 57 2.53 -17.99 -1.36
N GLY A 58 2.13 -17.95 -0.07
CA GLY A 58 2.99 -17.54 1.04
C GLY A 58 2.99 -16.05 1.34
N VAL A 59 2.07 -15.27 0.78
CA VAL A 59 1.89 -13.86 1.16
C VAL A 59 1.15 -13.81 2.50
N THR A 60 1.74 -13.15 3.48
CA THR A 60 1.21 -13.06 4.85
C THR A 60 0.88 -11.63 5.28
N PHE A 61 1.07 -10.63 4.43
CA PHE A 61 0.80 -9.23 4.73
C PHE A 61 -0.25 -8.64 3.79
N PHE A 62 -1.35 -8.12 4.35
CA PHE A 62 -2.43 -7.48 3.62
C PHE A 62 -2.68 -6.07 4.16
N ASP A 63 -2.60 -5.08 3.28
CA ASP A 63 -2.83 -3.67 3.60
C ASP A 63 -4.15 -3.19 3.01
N THR A 64 -5.07 -2.76 3.86
CA THR A 64 -6.35 -2.14 3.49
C THR A 64 -6.49 -0.75 4.11
N ALA A 65 -7.67 -0.14 4.02
CA ALA A 65 -8.06 1.05 4.74
C ALA A 65 -9.59 1.06 4.94
N ASP A 66 -10.04 1.74 5.99
CA ASP A 66 -11.46 1.95 6.27
C ASP A 66 -12.17 2.69 5.13
N THR A 67 -11.49 3.63 4.47
CA THR A 67 -12.03 4.45 3.37
C THR A 67 -12.13 3.72 2.04
N TYR A 68 -11.37 2.61 1.80
CA TYR A 68 -11.37 1.93 0.50
C TYR A 68 -12.73 1.31 0.17
N GLY A 69 -13.42 1.92 -0.82
CA GLY A 69 -14.80 1.59 -1.14
C GLY A 69 -15.76 1.84 0.02
N ALA A 70 -15.45 2.80 0.89
CA ALA A 70 -16.24 3.13 2.09
C ALA A 70 -16.47 1.89 2.99
N GLY A 71 -15.38 1.24 3.39
CA GLY A 71 -15.41 0.03 4.23
C GLY A 71 -15.55 -1.29 3.48
N HIS A 72 -15.78 -1.25 2.16
CA HIS A 72 -16.02 -2.48 1.38
C HIS A 72 -14.77 -3.36 1.31
N SER A 73 -13.59 -2.78 1.11
CA SER A 73 -12.32 -3.52 1.07
C SER A 73 -12.07 -4.32 2.35
N GLU A 74 -12.33 -3.74 3.52
CA GLU A 74 -12.20 -4.45 4.80
C GLU A 74 -13.17 -5.63 4.91
N ARG A 75 -14.43 -5.47 4.45
CA ARG A 75 -15.42 -6.58 4.43
C ARG A 75 -14.98 -7.71 3.50
N VAL A 76 -14.50 -7.39 2.29
CA VAL A 76 -14.01 -8.40 1.34
C VAL A 76 -12.80 -9.13 1.89
N LEU A 77 -11.84 -8.40 2.48
CA LEU A 77 -10.66 -8.99 3.10
C LEU A 77 -11.04 -9.90 4.27
N GLY A 78 -11.86 -9.43 5.22
CA GLY A 78 -12.33 -10.23 6.36
C GLY A 78 -12.99 -11.52 5.92
N ARG A 79 -13.92 -11.46 4.95
CA ARG A 79 -14.56 -12.63 4.34
C ARG A 79 -13.55 -13.60 3.69
N ALA A 80 -12.54 -13.07 3.02
CA ALA A 80 -11.53 -13.88 2.35
C ALA A 80 -10.65 -14.62 3.35
N LEU A 81 -10.24 -13.96 4.42
CA LEU A 81 -9.38 -14.51 5.46
C LEU A 81 -10.11 -15.52 6.33
N GLY A 82 -11.31 -15.20 6.82
CA GLY A 82 -12.10 -16.07 7.67
C GLY A 82 -11.27 -16.71 8.79
N LYS A 83 -11.24 -18.03 8.85
CA LYS A 83 -10.48 -18.78 9.87
C LYS A 83 -8.96 -18.63 9.77
N ARG A 84 -8.45 -18.11 8.67
CA ARG A 84 -7.00 -17.86 8.44
C ARG A 84 -6.55 -16.49 8.93
N ARG A 85 -7.42 -15.71 9.60
CA ARG A 85 -7.09 -14.37 10.11
C ARG A 85 -5.83 -14.39 11.00
N ALA A 86 -5.64 -15.39 11.80
CA ALA A 86 -4.48 -15.52 12.70
C ALA A 86 -3.17 -15.90 11.98
N ASP A 87 -3.25 -16.38 10.73
CA ASP A 87 -2.06 -16.76 9.92
C ASP A 87 -1.40 -15.57 9.23
N VAL A 88 -2.00 -14.38 9.32
CA VAL A 88 -1.61 -13.20 8.54
C VAL A 88 -1.49 -11.95 9.40
N VAL A 89 -0.80 -10.97 8.85
CA VAL A 89 -0.68 -9.61 9.36
C VAL A 89 -1.61 -8.72 8.53
N VAL A 90 -2.56 -8.07 9.18
CA VAL A 90 -3.52 -7.15 8.57
C VAL A 90 -3.18 -5.72 9.00
N ALA A 91 -2.91 -4.88 8.01
CA ALA A 91 -2.82 -3.44 8.19
C ALA A 91 -4.11 -2.77 7.72
N THR A 92 -4.65 -1.85 8.52
CA THR A 92 -5.72 -0.94 8.07
C THR A 92 -5.39 0.49 8.46
N LYS A 93 -6.19 1.45 7.98
CA LYS A 93 -5.91 2.87 8.10
C LYS A 93 -7.16 3.62 8.53
N TRP A 94 -6.96 4.85 9.03
CA TRP A 94 -8.01 5.74 9.51
C TRP A 94 -7.65 7.21 9.32
N GLY A 95 -8.64 8.10 9.46
CA GLY A 95 -8.46 9.55 9.36
C GLY A 95 -9.37 10.17 8.30
N ASN A 96 -9.64 9.47 7.22
CA ASN A 96 -10.61 9.90 6.23
C ASN A 96 -12.03 9.57 6.68
N VAL A 97 -12.94 10.55 6.57
CA VAL A 97 -14.36 10.40 6.92
C VAL A 97 -15.14 10.11 5.64
N PHE A 98 -16.04 9.15 5.69
CA PHE A 98 -16.83 8.75 4.54
C PHE A 98 -18.23 8.29 4.97
N ASP A 99 -19.15 8.36 4.03
CA ASP A 99 -20.48 7.79 4.16
C ASP A 99 -20.52 6.41 3.50
N GLU A 100 -20.87 5.37 4.28
CA GLU A 100 -20.89 3.98 3.81
C GLU A 100 -22.05 3.70 2.84
N GLU A 101 -23.17 4.42 2.96
CA GLU A 101 -24.36 4.21 2.13
C GLU A 101 -24.17 4.80 0.74
N THR A 102 -23.69 6.05 0.67
CA THR A 102 -23.44 6.75 -0.59
C THR A 102 -22.07 6.42 -1.18
N ARG A 103 -21.18 5.77 -0.42
CA ARG A 103 -19.79 5.51 -0.77
C ARG A 103 -19.02 6.76 -1.15
N THR A 104 -19.21 7.83 -0.38
CA THR A 104 -18.62 9.12 -0.65
C THR A 104 -17.65 9.53 0.45
N LEU A 105 -16.45 9.95 0.08
CA LEU A 105 -15.52 10.62 0.99
C LEU A 105 -16.11 11.96 1.40
N THR A 106 -16.15 12.27 2.69
CA THR A 106 -16.77 13.51 3.19
C THR A 106 -15.76 14.46 3.86
N GLY A 107 -14.51 14.02 4.06
CA GLY A 107 -13.47 14.85 4.64
C GLY A 107 -12.43 14.05 5.41
N GLY A 108 -11.82 14.68 6.42
CA GLY A 108 -10.88 14.06 7.34
C GLY A 108 -11.23 14.42 8.79
N ASP A 109 -10.92 13.54 9.73
CA ASP A 109 -11.07 13.77 11.18
C ASP A 109 -9.84 13.18 11.89
N ASP A 110 -9.01 14.07 12.44
CA ASP A 110 -7.81 13.74 13.21
C ASP A 110 -8.03 13.73 14.72
N SER A 111 -9.29 13.67 15.17
CA SER A 111 -9.58 13.61 16.59
C SER A 111 -9.33 12.23 17.20
N PRO A 112 -8.85 12.15 18.46
CA PRO A 112 -8.74 10.89 19.20
C PRO A 112 -10.05 10.09 19.26
N ALA A 113 -11.18 10.79 19.37
CA ALA A 113 -12.50 10.17 19.38
C ALA A 113 -12.84 9.50 18.05
N TYR A 114 -12.46 10.12 16.93
CA TYR A 114 -12.63 9.51 15.61
C TYR A 114 -11.72 8.28 15.43
N ALA A 115 -10.46 8.38 15.82
CA ALA A 115 -9.51 7.26 15.75
C ALA A 115 -10.10 5.99 16.40
N ARG A 116 -10.69 6.11 17.59
CA ARG A 116 -11.32 5.00 18.31
C ARG A 116 -12.59 4.49 17.61
N ARG A 117 -13.45 5.38 17.11
CA ARG A 117 -14.66 4.98 16.37
C ARG A 117 -14.30 4.25 15.09
N ALA A 118 -13.32 4.76 14.34
CA ALA A 118 -12.82 4.16 13.12
C ALA A 118 -12.23 2.78 13.37
N LEU A 119 -11.38 2.62 14.40
CA LEU A 119 -10.83 1.31 14.80
C LEU A 119 -11.95 0.31 15.12
N THR A 120 -12.91 0.69 15.95
CA THR A 120 -14.04 -0.18 16.29
C THR A 120 -14.84 -0.61 15.06
N ALA A 121 -15.05 0.30 14.12
CA ALA A 121 -15.75 -0.01 12.87
C ALA A 121 -14.92 -0.93 11.95
N SER A 122 -13.59 -0.71 11.86
CA SER A 122 -12.67 -1.56 11.10
C SER A 122 -12.62 -2.99 11.65
N LEU A 123 -12.51 -3.16 12.97
CA LEU A 123 -12.54 -4.48 13.61
C LEU A 123 -13.82 -5.24 13.25
N ARG A 124 -14.98 -4.58 13.31
CA ARG A 124 -16.26 -5.17 12.92
C ARG A 124 -16.32 -5.54 11.43
N ARG A 125 -15.81 -4.69 10.51
CA ARG A 125 -15.81 -4.98 9.06
C ARG A 125 -14.85 -6.10 8.69
N LEU A 126 -13.70 -6.17 9.36
CA LEU A 126 -12.70 -7.23 9.21
C LEU A 126 -13.06 -8.55 9.92
N ASP A 127 -14.12 -8.56 10.76
CA ASP A 127 -14.55 -9.71 11.58
C ASP A 127 -13.39 -10.24 12.45
N THR A 128 -12.78 -9.37 13.25
CA THR A 128 -11.61 -9.66 14.09
C THR A 128 -11.60 -8.78 15.35
N ASP A 129 -10.95 -9.27 16.42
CA ASP A 129 -10.81 -8.53 17.67
C ASP A 129 -9.58 -7.63 17.71
N TRP A 130 -8.67 -7.73 16.73
CA TRP A 130 -7.44 -6.91 16.64
C TRP A 130 -7.01 -6.66 15.19
N VAL A 131 -6.23 -5.61 14.99
CA VAL A 131 -5.42 -5.39 13.79
C VAL A 131 -3.94 -5.42 14.14
N ASP A 132 -3.11 -5.85 13.20
CA ASP A 132 -1.67 -5.98 13.45
C ASP A 132 -0.96 -4.65 13.27
N LEU A 133 -1.38 -3.84 12.29
CA LEU A 133 -0.82 -2.52 12.04
C LEU A 133 -1.94 -1.50 11.77
N TYR A 134 -2.00 -0.44 12.58
CA TYR A 134 -3.01 0.62 12.44
C TYR A 134 -2.36 1.93 12.00
N GLN A 135 -2.79 2.50 10.87
CA GLN A 135 -2.06 3.57 10.22
C GLN A 135 -2.87 4.86 10.13
N LEU A 136 -2.25 6.00 10.50
CA LEU A 136 -2.82 7.32 10.21
C LEU A 136 -2.79 7.55 8.69
N HIS A 137 -3.95 7.88 8.09
CA HIS A 137 -4.14 8.03 6.63
C HIS A 137 -4.32 9.49 6.19
N LEU A 138 -4.10 10.43 7.07
CA LEU A 138 -4.02 11.86 6.77
C LEU A 138 -2.55 12.22 6.59
N SER A 139 -2.07 12.16 5.35
CA SER A 139 -0.65 12.32 5.00
C SER A 139 -0.08 13.68 5.39
N GLU A 140 -0.95 14.70 5.46
CA GLU A 140 -0.61 16.10 5.75
C GLU A 140 -1.09 16.56 7.14
N ALA A 141 -1.43 15.63 8.05
CA ALA A 141 -1.83 15.99 9.41
C ALA A 141 -0.77 16.87 10.11
N ASP A 142 -1.22 17.79 10.95
CA ASP A 142 -0.35 18.66 11.72
C ASP A 142 0.56 17.84 12.65
N PRO A 143 1.89 18.15 12.75
CA PRO A 143 2.82 17.37 13.56
C PRO A 143 2.47 17.34 15.06
N GLU A 144 1.93 18.44 15.64
CA GLU A 144 1.54 18.46 17.06
C GLU A 144 0.32 17.54 17.28
N ARG A 145 -0.66 17.62 16.36
CA ARG A 145 -1.81 16.70 16.37
C ARG A 145 -1.36 15.25 16.15
N ALA A 146 -0.42 15.02 15.25
CA ALA A 146 0.12 13.69 15.01
C ALA A 146 0.78 13.11 16.27
N ALA A 147 1.48 13.90 17.08
CA ALA A 147 2.05 13.45 18.34
C ALA A 147 0.96 13.00 19.34
N GLU A 148 -0.16 13.74 19.45
CA GLU A 148 -1.30 13.31 20.25
C GLU A 148 -1.90 11.99 19.75
N LEU A 149 -2.03 11.83 18.44
CA LEU A 149 -2.57 10.62 17.81
C LEU A 149 -1.63 9.41 17.96
N ARG A 150 -0.32 9.64 17.98
CA ARG A 150 0.68 8.62 18.35
C ARG A 150 0.39 8.08 19.74
N ASP A 151 0.16 8.96 20.72
CA ASP A 151 -0.11 8.56 22.09
C ASP A 151 -1.45 7.79 22.21
N VAL A 152 -2.46 8.16 21.41
CA VAL A 152 -3.72 7.41 21.27
C VAL A 152 -3.47 6.01 20.69
N CYS A 153 -2.58 5.87 19.71
CA CYS A 153 -2.22 4.56 19.15
C CYS A 153 -1.51 3.68 20.21
N GLU A 154 -0.67 4.28 21.08
CA GLU A 154 -0.06 3.57 22.22
C GLU A 154 -1.13 3.06 23.21
N GLU A 155 -2.26 3.78 23.38
CA GLU A 155 -3.39 3.28 24.17
C GLU A 155 -4.04 2.06 23.52
N PHE A 156 -4.26 2.08 22.21
CA PHE A 156 -4.83 0.94 21.50
C PHE A 156 -3.94 -0.31 21.57
N VAL A 157 -2.61 -0.12 21.59
CA VAL A 157 -1.66 -1.23 21.81
C VAL A 157 -1.79 -1.78 23.23
N ARG A 158 -1.85 -0.92 24.25
CA ARG A 158 -2.04 -1.36 25.66
C ARG A 158 -3.37 -2.07 25.90
N GLU A 159 -4.41 -1.73 25.13
CA GLU A 159 -5.72 -2.38 25.16
C GLU A 159 -5.74 -3.72 24.38
N GLY A 160 -4.70 -4.01 23.62
CA GLY A 160 -4.61 -5.23 22.79
C GLY A 160 -5.44 -5.18 21.51
N LEU A 161 -5.98 -4.02 21.12
CA LEU A 161 -6.75 -3.83 19.90
C LEU A 161 -5.86 -3.70 18.64
N VAL A 162 -4.62 -3.25 18.85
CA VAL A 162 -3.61 -3.01 17.81
C VAL A 162 -2.29 -3.60 18.29
N ARG A 163 -1.51 -4.23 17.42
CA ARG A 163 -0.19 -4.75 17.78
C ARG A 163 0.92 -3.73 17.57
N ALA A 164 0.79 -2.93 16.51
CA ALA A 164 1.73 -1.87 16.14
C ALA A 164 0.98 -0.79 15.34
N TYR A 165 1.60 0.36 15.18
CA TYR A 165 1.02 1.45 14.40
C TYR A 165 2.05 2.12 13.48
N ALA A 166 1.56 2.93 12.53
CA ALA A 166 2.37 3.60 11.52
C ALA A 166 1.70 4.90 11.03
N TRP A 167 2.42 5.66 10.24
CA TRP A 167 1.84 6.77 9.47
C TRP A 167 2.02 6.53 7.97
N SER A 168 0.95 6.78 7.20
CA SER A 168 1.01 6.82 5.73
C SER A 168 1.28 8.25 5.27
N THR A 169 2.56 8.57 5.05
CA THR A 169 3.02 9.90 4.60
C THR A 169 4.27 9.76 3.73
N ASP A 170 4.47 10.71 2.79
CA ASP A 170 5.67 10.82 1.98
C ASP A 170 6.69 11.81 2.58
N ASP A 171 6.36 12.46 3.69
CA ASP A 171 7.21 13.45 4.38
C ASP A 171 8.02 12.79 5.52
N PRO A 172 9.36 12.69 5.42
CA PRO A 172 10.19 12.11 6.46
C PRO A 172 10.12 12.85 7.81
N ALA A 173 9.95 14.18 7.80
CA ALA A 173 9.85 14.94 9.02
C ALA A 173 8.56 14.64 9.81
N ARG A 174 7.45 14.44 9.10
CA ARG A 174 6.18 13.98 9.68
C ARG A 174 6.32 12.55 10.19
N ALA A 175 6.88 11.65 9.39
CA ALA A 175 7.09 10.25 9.80
C ALA A 175 7.93 10.16 11.09
N ALA A 176 8.93 11.02 11.26
CA ALA A 176 9.78 11.08 12.45
C ALA A 176 8.99 11.33 13.75
N VAL A 177 7.87 12.08 13.70
CA VAL A 177 7.00 12.32 14.86
C VAL A 177 6.41 11.02 15.39
N PHE A 178 5.92 10.15 14.51
CA PHE A 178 5.40 8.84 14.89
C PHE A 178 6.52 7.89 15.31
N ALA A 179 7.70 8.00 14.68
CA ALA A 179 8.87 7.15 14.97
C ALA A 179 9.35 7.27 16.44
N GLU A 180 9.03 8.34 17.14
CA GLU A 180 9.31 8.50 18.59
C GLU A 180 8.50 7.53 19.47
N GLY A 181 7.36 7.02 18.98
CA GLY A 181 6.52 6.10 19.74
C GLY A 181 7.09 4.69 19.79
N ALA A 182 6.96 4.02 20.94
CA ALA A 182 7.55 2.72 21.19
C ALA A 182 7.04 1.63 20.25
N HIS A 183 5.77 1.68 19.85
CA HIS A 183 5.13 0.70 18.98
C HIS A 183 4.87 1.24 17.56
N CYS A 184 5.44 2.40 17.20
CA CYS A 184 5.54 2.79 15.79
C CYS A 184 6.63 1.95 15.12
N THR A 185 6.26 1.16 14.13
CA THR A 185 7.14 0.14 13.56
C THR A 185 7.28 0.22 12.06
N ALA A 186 6.54 1.11 11.42
CA ALA A 186 6.56 1.27 9.96
C ALA A 186 6.19 2.69 9.53
N VAL A 187 6.59 3.02 8.32
CA VAL A 187 6.06 4.16 7.55
C VAL A 187 5.54 3.61 6.22
N GLN A 188 4.30 3.99 5.85
CA GLN A 188 3.81 3.70 4.51
C GLN A 188 4.00 4.92 3.62
N HIS A 189 4.81 4.78 2.57
CA HIS A 189 5.13 5.87 1.66
C HIS A 189 5.18 5.39 0.21
N ARG A 190 5.17 6.34 -0.73
CA ARG A 190 5.33 6.03 -2.15
C ARG A 190 6.77 5.65 -2.44
N LEU A 191 6.95 4.50 -3.09
CA LEU A 191 8.24 4.07 -3.63
C LEU A 191 8.04 3.17 -4.85
N ASN A 192 8.63 3.52 -5.95
CA ASN A 192 8.72 2.69 -7.16
C ASN A 192 9.90 3.15 -8.02
N VAL A 193 10.25 2.39 -9.04
CA VAL A 193 11.43 2.67 -9.86
C VAL A 193 11.39 4.04 -10.55
N LEU A 194 10.22 4.63 -10.77
CA LEU A 194 10.07 5.98 -11.36
C LEU A 194 10.08 7.09 -10.31
N GLN A 195 9.88 6.76 -9.03
CA GLN A 195 9.77 7.68 -7.89
C GLN A 195 10.50 7.09 -6.69
N ASP A 196 11.74 7.49 -6.51
CA ASP A 196 12.58 7.08 -5.37
C ASP A 196 12.30 7.93 -4.13
N ALA A 197 12.69 7.43 -2.94
CA ALA A 197 12.50 8.11 -1.66
C ALA A 197 13.71 7.89 -0.72
N PRO A 198 14.92 8.32 -1.09
CA PRO A 198 16.14 8.01 -0.34
C PRO A 198 16.12 8.54 1.10
N GLU A 199 15.54 9.73 1.35
CA GLU A 199 15.45 10.31 2.69
C GLU A 199 14.52 9.49 3.61
N MET A 200 13.38 9.02 3.08
CA MET A 200 12.48 8.16 3.83
C MET A 200 13.11 6.79 4.12
N LEU A 201 13.85 6.23 3.16
CA LEU A 201 14.58 4.97 3.37
C LEU A 201 15.68 5.12 4.43
N ALA A 202 16.37 6.28 4.47
CA ALA A 202 17.34 6.59 5.50
C ALA A 202 16.69 6.67 6.88
N LEU A 203 15.57 7.40 7.02
CA LEU A 203 14.79 7.47 8.26
C LEU A 203 14.35 6.06 8.73
N CYS A 204 13.85 5.23 7.83
CA CYS A 204 13.43 3.88 8.17
C CYS A 204 14.60 3.03 8.69
N ALA A 205 15.79 3.16 8.10
CA ALA A 205 16.98 2.44 8.54
C ALA A 205 17.48 2.94 9.90
N GLU A 206 17.49 4.26 10.14
CA GLU A 206 17.95 4.87 11.40
C GLU A 206 17.01 4.57 12.59
N ALA A 207 15.70 4.59 12.34
CA ALA A 207 14.68 4.41 13.36
C ALA A 207 14.20 2.95 13.50
N ASP A 208 14.80 2.01 12.79
CA ASP A 208 14.38 0.59 12.71
C ASP A 208 12.88 0.45 12.41
N LEU A 209 12.45 1.07 11.30
CA LEU A 209 11.09 1.03 10.80
C LEU A 209 11.01 0.24 9.50
N ALA A 210 9.92 -0.48 9.29
CA ALA A 210 9.61 -1.04 7.99
C ALA A 210 9.17 0.09 7.02
N SER A 211 9.72 0.05 5.81
CA SER A 211 9.32 0.87 4.69
C SER A 211 8.25 0.14 3.90
N ILE A 212 6.96 0.44 4.16
CA ILE A 212 5.84 -0.15 3.41
C ILE A 212 5.61 0.70 2.16
N ASN A 213 5.73 0.08 0.99
CA ASN A 213 5.80 0.82 -0.26
C ASN A 213 4.47 0.76 -1.01
N ARG A 214 3.70 1.87 -0.92
CA ARG A 214 2.49 2.06 -1.74
C ARG A 214 2.83 2.45 -3.18
N SER A 215 1.92 2.18 -4.10
CA SER A 215 2.10 2.40 -5.54
C SER A 215 3.38 1.78 -6.14
N PRO A 216 3.79 0.56 -5.75
CA PRO A 216 5.06 -0.04 -6.18
C PRO A 216 5.10 -0.29 -7.69
N LEU A 217 3.94 -0.38 -8.34
CA LEU A 217 3.80 -0.53 -9.79
C LEU A 217 3.39 0.78 -10.50
N ALA A 218 3.62 1.94 -9.87
CA ALA A 218 3.29 3.28 -10.40
C ALA A 218 1.87 3.31 -10.98
N MET A 219 0.87 2.93 -10.18
CA MET A 219 -0.55 2.88 -10.55
C MET A 219 -0.83 2.04 -11.82
N GLY A 220 0.01 1.04 -12.08
CA GLY A 220 -0.13 0.11 -13.19
C GLY A 220 0.72 0.43 -14.42
N LEU A 221 1.46 1.54 -14.46
CA LEU A 221 2.40 1.85 -15.56
C LEU A 221 3.48 0.78 -15.69
N LEU A 222 4.00 0.30 -14.56
CA LEU A 222 5.05 -0.72 -14.49
C LEU A 222 4.57 -2.16 -14.72
N THR A 223 3.31 -2.36 -15.13
CA THR A 223 2.81 -3.68 -15.55
C THR A 223 3.09 -3.96 -17.03
N GLY A 224 3.44 -2.93 -17.82
CA GLY A 224 3.62 -3.04 -19.27
C GLY A 224 2.33 -3.23 -20.06
N LYS A 225 1.16 -3.11 -19.40
CA LYS A 225 -0.17 -3.33 -19.98
C LYS A 225 -0.85 -2.01 -20.42
N ARG A 226 -0.17 -0.86 -20.28
CA ARG A 226 -0.73 0.45 -20.62
C ARG A 226 -0.10 1.01 -21.89
N ALA A 227 -0.94 1.63 -22.71
CA ALA A 227 -0.53 2.38 -23.89
C ALA A 227 -0.88 3.87 -23.72
N ALA A 228 -0.13 4.75 -24.40
CA ALA A 228 -0.44 6.17 -24.42
C ALA A 228 -1.80 6.42 -25.06
N GLY A 229 -2.62 7.28 -24.46
CA GLY A 229 -3.95 7.59 -24.98
C GLY A 229 -4.97 6.46 -24.86
N GLU A 230 -4.67 5.39 -24.13
CA GLU A 230 -5.63 4.33 -23.82
C GLU A 230 -6.70 4.87 -22.84
N ALA A 231 -7.96 4.88 -23.28
CA ALA A 231 -9.07 5.27 -22.44
C ALA A 231 -9.23 4.31 -21.27
N LEU A 232 -9.46 4.89 -20.09
CA LEU A 232 -9.75 4.14 -18.87
C LEU A 232 -11.26 4.07 -18.63
N GLU A 233 -11.69 3.01 -17.93
CA GLU A 233 -13.10 2.83 -17.59
C GLU A 233 -13.58 3.96 -16.68
N ALA A 234 -14.82 4.39 -16.86
CA ALA A 234 -15.47 5.31 -15.95
C ALA A 234 -15.51 4.69 -14.54
N GLY A 235 -15.21 5.49 -13.52
CA GLY A 235 -15.12 5.01 -12.14
C GLY A 235 -13.74 4.53 -11.72
N ASP A 236 -12.78 4.43 -12.64
CA ASP A 236 -11.36 4.24 -12.31
C ASP A 236 -10.73 5.61 -11.99
N ILE A 237 -10.08 5.74 -10.83
CA ILE A 237 -9.44 6.99 -10.39
C ILE A 237 -8.49 7.60 -11.42
N ARG A 238 -7.89 6.76 -12.26
CA ARG A 238 -6.95 7.20 -13.29
C ARG A 238 -7.64 7.83 -14.51
N SER A 239 -8.97 7.68 -14.65
CA SER A 239 -9.75 8.32 -15.72
C SER A 239 -10.01 9.80 -15.45
N ALA A 240 -9.96 10.21 -14.16
CA ALA A 240 -10.01 11.59 -13.70
C ALA A 240 -8.98 11.79 -12.58
N PRO A 241 -7.67 11.76 -12.92
CA PRO A 241 -6.62 11.65 -11.93
C PRO A 241 -6.54 12.93 -11.08
N PRO A 242 -6.57 12.81 -9.74
CA PRO A 242 -6.30 13.94 -8.87
C PRO A 242 -4.83 14.38 -8.98
N ALA A 243 -4.54 15.62 -8.59
CA ALA A 243 -3.20 16.22 -8.73
C ALA A 243 -2.06 15.40 -8.07
N TRP A 244 -2.38 14.64 -7.02
CA TRP A 244 -1.40 13.79 -6.33
C TRP A 244 -1.12 12.45 -7.04
N LEU A 245 -1.80 12.16 -8.16
CA LEU A 245 -1.64 10.92 -8.93
C LEU A 245 -0.87 11.21 -10.23
N PRO A 246 0.47 11.11 -10.25
CA PRO A 246 1.26 11.40 -11.43
C PRO A 246 1.24 10.26 -12.45
N GLY A 247 1.60 10.60 -13.70
CA GLY A 247 1.73 9.64 -14.79
C GLY A 247 0.43 9.32 -15.52
N PHE A 248 -0.65 10.05 -15.18
CA PHE A 248 -1.94 9.97 -15.85
C PHE A 248 -2.53 11.37 -16.07
N SER A 249 -3.35 11.49 -17.10
CA SER A 249 -4.17 12.66 -17.43
C SER A 249 -5.56 12.18 -17.85
N ALA A 250 -6.45 13.10 -18.21
CA ALA A 250 -7.77 12.76 -18.76
C ALA A 250 -7.68 11.94 -20.06
N GLU A 251 -6.56 12.05 -20.77
CA GLU A 251 -6.30 11.28 -21.99
C GLU A 251 -5.70 9.89 -21.71
N GLY A 252 -5.53 9.50 -20.44
CA GLY A 252 -4.97 8.21 -20.03
C GLY A 252 -3.53 8.29 -19.54
N ALA A 253 -2.74 7.23 -19.79
CA ALA A 253 -1.36 7.16 -19.35
C ALA A 253 -0.48 8.19 -20.08
N ASP A 254 0.34 8.92 -19.33
CA ASP A 254 1.25 9.95 -19.84
C ASP A 254 2.38 9.35 -20.67
N ALA A 255 2.61 9.91 -21.86
CA ALA A 255 3.58 9.39 -22.82
C ALA A 255 5.03 9.49 -22.33
N GLU A 256 5.39 10.55 -21.58
CA GLU A 256 6.75 10.69 -21.05
C GLU A 256 7.03 9.68 -19.94
N TRP A 257 6.03 9.38 -19.11
CA TRP A 257 6.15 8.29 -18.13
C TRP A 257 6.31 6.93 -18.80
N LEU A 258 5.54 6.66 -19.86
CA LEU A 258 5.66 5.41 -20.61
C LEU A 258 7.03 5.28 -21.31
N LYS A 259 7.60 6.37 -21.86
CA LYS A 259 8.97 6.34 -22.39
C LYS A 259 10.01 5.97 -21.34
N ARG A 260 9.86 6.47 -20.11
CA ARG A 260 10.73 6.07 -18.98
C ARG A 260 10.57 4.60 -18.62
N VAL A 261 9.33 4.08 -18.64
CA VAL A 261 9.06 2.65 -18.46
C VAL A 261 9.72 1.81 -19.56
N ASP A 262 9.61 2.24 -20.82
CA ASP A 262 10.20 1.53 -21.95
C ASP A 262 11.74 1.53 -21.90
N ALA A 263 12.36 2.63 -21.48
CA ALA A 263 13.82 2.70 -21.29
C ALA A 263 14.32 1.70 -20.21
N LEU A 264 13.51 1.42 -19.21
CA LEU A 264 13.83 0.48 -18.13
C LEU A 264 13.48 -0.98 -18.45
N ARG A 265 12.74 -1.22 -19.54
CA ARG A 265 12.13 -2.52 -19.83
C ARG A 265 13.17 -3.64 -19.88
N GLU A 266 14.27 -3.47 -20.60
CA GLU A 266 15.27 -4.50 -20.79
C GLU A 266 15.88 -4.95 -19.45
N VAL A 267 16.33 -4.01 -18.62
CA VAL A 267 16.96 -4.32 -17.34
C VAL A 267 15.96 -4.94 -16.34
N LEU A 268 14.70 -4.46 -16.33
CA LEU A 268 13.69 -4.96 -15.41
C LEU A 268 13.10 -6.32 -15.81
N THR A 269 13.12 -6.70 -17.10
CA THR A 269 12.52 -7.96 -17.57
C THR A 269 13.50 -9.12 -17.71
N SER A 270 14.74 -8.96 -17.26
CA SER A 270 15.74 -10.03 -17.30
C SER A 270 15.30 -11.26 -16.47
N GLY A 271 14.70 -12.25 -17.13
CA GLY A 271 14.19 -13.49 -16.53
C GLY A 271 12.91 -13.34 -15.69
N ARG A 272 12.18 -12.21 -15.78
CA ARG A 272 10.97 -11.90 -14.99
C ARG A 272 10.01 -10.99 -15.75
N THR A 273 8.78 -10.81 -15.27
CA THR A 273 7.88 -9.80 -15.85
C THR A 273 8.31 -8.39 -15.44
N LEU A 274 7.81 -7.38 -16.18
CA LEU A 274 8.11 -5.98 -15.84
C LEU A 274 7.63 -5.63 -14.42
N ALA A 275 6.44 -6.11 -14.02
CA ALA A 275 5.92 -5.93 -12.67
C ALA A 275 6.85 -6.57 -11.61
N GLN A 276 7.31 -7.78 -11.85
CA GLN A 276 8.25 -8.46 -10.96
C GLN A 276 9.61 -7.74 -10.90
N GLY A 277 10.09 -7.20 -12.01
CA GLY A 277 11.31 -6.39 -12.04
C GLY A 277 11.19 -5.08 -11.25
N ALA A 278 10.04 -4.42 -11.35
CA ALA A 278 9.76 -3.23 -10.55
C ALA A 278 9.72 -3.52 -9.03
N LEU A 279 9.16 -4.65 -8.62
CA LEU A 279 9.18 -5.10 -7.23
C LEU A 279 10.60 -5.47 -6.78
N ALA A 280 11.37 -6.15 -7.63
CA ALA A 280 12.76 -6.52 -7.37
C ALA A 280 13.67 -5.29 -7.19
N TRP A 281 13.39 -4.20 -7.91
CA TRP A 281 14.08 -2.92 -7.72
C TRP A 281 13.84 -2.36 -6.31
N ILE A 282 12.60 -2.39 -5.81
CA ILE A 282 12.28 -1.89 -4.46
C ILE A 282 13.08 -2.67 -3.40
N TRP A 283 13.14 -4.00 -3.50
CA TRP A 283 13.94 -4.81 -2.56
C TRP A 283 15.44 -4.52 -2.65
N ALA A 284 15.95 -4.13 -3.82
CA ALA A 284 17.34 -3.73 -3.98
C ALA A 284 17.68 -2.37 -3.34
N ARG A 285 16.67 -1.52 -3.08
CA ARG A 285 16.86 -0.20 -2.45
C ARG A 285 17.14 -0.27 -0.96
N SER A 286 16.47 -1.20 -0.24
CA SER A 286 16.68 -1.34 1.20
C SER A 286 16.15 -2.70 1.70
N PRO A 287 16.79 -3.32 2.70
CA PRO A 287 16.28 -4.52 3.35
C PRO A 287 15.02 -4.27 4.18
N HIS A 288 14.67 -3.01 4.48
CA HIS A 288 13.48 -2.64 5.24
C HIS A 288 12.22 -2.52 4.37
N THR A 289 12.32 -2.66 3.04
CA THR A 289 11.19 -2.45 2.11
C THR A 289 10.22 -3.62 2.09
N VAL A 290 8.94 -3.30 2.10
CA VAL A 290 7.81 -4.24 1.93
C VAL A 290 6.85 -3.64 0.90
N PRO A 291 7.04 -3.90 -0.40
CA PRO A 291 6.12 -3.42 -1.44
C PRO A 291 4.74 -4.08 -1.31
N ILE A 292 3.68 -3.28 -1.52
CA ILE A 292 2.28 -3.71 -1.45
C ILE A 292 1.55 -3.47 -2.79
N PRO A 293 1.87 -4.24 -3.87
CA PRO A 293 1.18 -4.10 -5.13
C PRO A 293 -0.31 -4.39 -4.98
N GLY A 294 -1.13 -3.61 -5.71
CA GLY A 294 -2.56 -3.84 -5.82
C GLY A 294 -2.88 -5.05 -6.71
N PHE A 295 -4.06 -5.63 -6.50
CA PHE A 295 -4.58 -6.75 -7.28
C PHE A 295 -6.12 -6.73 -7.29
N ARG A 296 -6.73 -7.35 -8.29
CA ARG A 296 -8.18 -7.59 -8.40
C ARG A 296 -8.50 -9.02 -8.84
N THR A 297 -7.52 -9.73 -9.43
CA THR A 297 -7.70 -11.05 -10.00
C THR A 297 -6.66 -12.04 -9.49
N VAL A 298 -6.99 -13.34 -9.56
CA VAL A 298 -6.05 -14.42 -9.24
C VAL A 298 -4.78 -14.32 -10.07
N ALA A 299 -4.88 -14.02 -11.36
CA ALA A 299 -3.72 -13.90 -12.24
C ALA A 299 -2.76 -12.76 -11.81
N GLN A 300 -3.31 -11.62 -11.36
CA GLN A 300 -2.49 -10.52 -10.82
C GLN A 300 -1.83 -10.91 -9.49
N ALA A 301 -2.55 -11.64 -8.62
CA ALA A 301 -2.00 -12.15 -7.38
C ALA A 301 -0.84 -13.12 -7.64
N GLU A 302 -0.98 -14.03 -8.61
CA GLU A 302 0.08 -14.98 -9.00
C GLU A 302 1.28 -14.26 -9.63
N GLU A 303 1.06 -13.29 -10.52
CA GLU A 303 2.14 -12.50 -11.13
C GLU A 303 2.94 -11.75 -10.07
N ASN A 304 2.27 -11.04 -9.16
CA ASN A 304 2.91 -10.28 -8.09
C ASN A 304 3.66 -11.19 -7.11
N ALA A 305 3.02 -12.26 -6.62
CA ALA A 305 3.63 -13.20 -5.68
C ALA A 305 4.82 -13.94 -6.30
N GLY A 306 4.81 -14.18 -7.60
CA GLY A 306 5.90 -14.78 -8.35
C GLY A 306 7.22 -14.00 -8.23
N ALA A 307 7.18 -12.70 -7.90
CA ALA A 307 8.37 -11.90 -7.66
C ALA A 307 9.20 -12.42 -6.47
N LEU A 308 8.59 -13.02 -5.46
CA LEU A 308 9.28 -13.58 -4.30
C LEU A 308 10.32 -14.64 -4.67
N ALA A 309 10.06 -15.41 -5.73
CA ALA A 309 11.01 -16.42 -6.22
C ALA A 309 12.23 -15.81 -6.94
N GLN A 310 12.13 -14.56 -7.38
CA GLN A 310 13.15 -13.86 -8.17
C GLN A 310 14.15 -13.08 -7.31
N GLY A 311 13.69 -12.59 -6.15
CA GLY A 311 14.49 -11.74 -5.27
C GLY A 311 14.78 -10.33 -5.82
N PRO A 312 15.69 -9.58 -5.16
CA PRO A 312 16.06 -8.22 -5.55
C PRO A 312 16.83 -8.17 -6.88
N LEU A 313 16.90 -6.99 -7.50
CA LEU A 313 17.86 -6.71 -8.58
C LEU A 313 19.30 -6.88 -8.07
N SER A 314 20.20 -7.29 -8.97
CA SER A 314 21.64 -7.24 -8.67
C SER A 314 22.16 -5.79 -8.57
N GLY A 315 23.33 -5.61 -7.94
CA GLY A 315 23.97 -4.30 -7.88
C GLY A 315 24.25 -3.70 -9.27
N GLU A 316 24.59 -4.54 -10.25
CA GLU A 316 24.81 -4.13 -11.64
C GLU A 316 23.49 -3.62 -12.28
N GLN A 317 22.41 -4.39 -12.12
CA GLN A 317 21.09 -3.99 -12.62
C GLN A 317 20.59 -2.70 -11.95
N LEU A 318 20.83 -2.53 -10.64
CA LEU A 318 20.48 -1.32 -9.92
C LEU A 318 21.24 -0.10 -10.45
N ALA A 319 22.55 -0.22 -10.65
CA ALA A 319 23.38 0.83 -11.23
C ALA A 319 22.96 1.19 -12.67
N GLU A 320 22.57 0.20 -13.48
CA GLU A 320 22.04 0.42 -14.82
C GLU A 320 20.74 1.21 -14.79
N VAL A 321 19.80 0.85 -13.91
CA VAL A 321 18.55 1.61 -13.68
C VAL A 321 18.83 3.04 -13.30
N ASP A 322 19.76 3.27 -12.36
CA ASP A 322 20.13 4.61 -11.90
C ASP A 322 20.78 5.43 -13.03
N GLY A 323 21.62 4.80 -13.86
CA GLY A 323 22.18 5.44 -15.06
C GLY A 323 21.15 5.85 -16.10
N ILE A 324 20.14 4.99 -16.38
CA ILE A 324 19.03 5.27 -17.30
C ILE A 324 18.19 6.46 -16.79
N LEU A 325 17.97 6.53 -15.49
CA LEU A 325 17.13 7.56 -14.85
C LEU A 325 17.90 8.83 -14.48
N GLY A 326 19.24 8.85 -14.65
CA GLY A 326 20.08 10.01 -14.37
C GLY A 326 20.23 10.34 -12.88
N ARG A 327 20.29 9.33 -12.04
CA ARG A 327 20.44 9.45 -10.57
C ARG A 327 21.54 8.54 -10.04
#